data_32ef56a9985947d411c149a8d9cdcc47
#
_entry.id   32ef56a9985947d411c149a8d9cdcc47
#
_cell.length_a   1.000
_cell.length_b   1.000
_cell.length_c   1.000
_cell.angle_alpha   90.00
_cell.angle_beta   90.00
_cell.angle_gamma   90.00
#
_symmetry.space_group_name_H-M   'P 1'
#
loop_
_entity.id
_entity.type
_entity.pdbx_description
1 polymer ?
#
loop_
_entity_poly.entity_id
_entity_poly.type
_entity_poly.pdbx_seq_one_letter_code
_entity_poly.pdbx_strand_id
1 'polypeptide(L)'
;MDGPRSRPSAHDKPLPGANASSTGWDRPQFWGLSAVGFPPLMHSETMLILYSIDLSLMHPRLLFSVILLDPLLQLSPNENFVGTNPPGMVNAVAYRRDLWPSREAAARSFAKSPMFASWDQRVLERMVTYGLRDLPTALYPDTSSENGNADSSVTLTSTKHQEVWTMIRPNYSSRDASGRIQIDRSTHADLDPLAAFVPLYRPEPRSTFLRLAAVRPSVLWLMGGASNVRLDEIREGIKVTGTGVGGSGGVADGRVKEVTFAKRGHFFPFEIVGETAQECALWLGAEMARFRGEEEEWRKARLSRPAVDDLMMDEAFKNVVKPPTMARTRAPRPTKL
;
A
#
# COMPACT_ATOMS: atom_id res chain seq x y z
N MET A 1 1.22 -17.99 35.69
CA MET A 1 2.70 -18.04 35.87
C MET A 1 3.29 -17.73 34.51
N ASP A 2 3.49 -16.44 34.27
CA ASP A 2 4.03 -15.96 33.01
C ASP A 2 5.55 -15.99 33.09
N GLY A 3 6.16 -16.85 32.28
CA GLY A 3 7.60 -16.89 32.09
C GLY A 3 8.06 -15.63 31.36
N PRO A 4 9.27 -15.10 31.61
CA PRO A 4 9.76 -13.90 30.98
C PRO A 4 9.90 -14.14 29.47
N ARG A 5 9.26 -13.29 28.66
CA ARG A 5 9.48 -13.22 27.21
C ARG A 5 10.95 -12.90 27.00
N SER A 6 11.67 -13.81 26.39
CA SER A 6 13.04 -13.60 25.97
C SER A 6 13.08 -12.41 25.01
N ARG A 7 13.85 -11.38 25.33
CA ARG A 7 14.19 -10.33 24.37
C ARG A 7 14.82 -11.01 23.16
N PRO A 8 14.50 -10.57 21.91
CA PRO A 8 15.21 -11.05 20.74
C PRO A 8 16.71 -10.88 20.99
N SER A 9 17.47 -11.93 20.75
CA SER A 9 18.89 -11.93 21.00
C SER A 9 19.57 -10.92 20.06
N ALA A 10 20.72 -10.39 20.46
CA ALA A 10 21.53 -9.48 19.64
C ALA A 10 21.87 -10.05 18.24
N HIS A 11 21.61 -11.35 18.00
CA HIS A 11 21.79 -12.06 16.74
C HIS A 11 20.70 -11.82 15.71
N ASP A 12 19.51 -11.31 16.10
CA ASP A 12 18.41 -11.01 15.16
C ASP A 12 18.54 -9.65 14.48
N LYS A 13 19.50 -8.83 14.90
CA LYS A 13 19.85 -7.62 14.14
C LYS A 13 20.79 -8.03 13.00
N PRO A 14 20.52 -7.61 11.76
CA PRO A 14 21.47 -7.84 10.66
C PRO A 14 22.82 -7.25 11.09
N LEU A 15 23.85 -8.11 11.12
CA LEU A 15 25.19 -7.68 11.47
C LEU A 15 25.60 -6.53 10.55
N PRO A 16 26.10 -5.41 11.05
CA PRO A 16 26.65 -4.36 10.21
C PRO A 16 27.76 -5.00 9.36
N GLY A 17 27.60 -5.05 8.05
CA GLY A 17 28.60 -5.57 7.12
C GLY A 17 28.34 -6.94 6.49
N ALA A 18 27.32 -7.71 6.88
CA ALA A 18 27.10 -9.04 6.31
C ALA A 18 26.69 -9.02 4.83
N ASN A 19 26.28 -7.89 4.26
CA ASN A 19 25.88 -7.75 2.85
C ASN A 19 26.19 -6.36 2.28
N ALA A 20 27.29 -5.75 2.69
CA ALA A 20 27.71 -4.53 2.04
C ALA A 20 28.46 -4.85 0.76
N SER A 21 27.75 -5.23 -0.30
CA SER A 21 28.30 -5.07 -1.63
C SER A 21 28.57 -3.58 -1.85
N SER A 22 29.70 -3.23 -2.42
CA SER A 22 30.14 -1.87 -2.74
C SER A 22 29.24 -1.16 -3.77
N THR A 23 28.15 -1.79 -4.19
CA THR A 23 27.13 -1.24 -5.07
C THR A 23 26.09 -0.58 -4.18
N GLY A 24 25.87 0.71 -4.32
CA GLY A 24 24.98 1.56 -3.49
C GLY A 24 23.52 1.14 -3.36
N TRP A 25 23.20 -0.15 -3.56
CA TRP A 25 21.87 -0.75 -3.50
C TRP A 25 21.40 -1.09 -2.07
N ASP A 26 22.31 -1.08 -1.09
CA ASP A 26 22.00 -1.45 0.30
C ASP A 26 21.41 -0.30 1.13
N ARG A 27 21.22 0.87 0.55
CA ARG A 27 20.64 2.02 1.22
C ARG A 27 19.15 2.14 0.87
N PRO A 28 18.28 2.48 1.85
CA PRO A 28 16.92 2.89 1.53
C PRO A 28 17.01 4.15 0.65
N GLN A 29 16.79 4.00 -0.64
CA GLN A 29 16.93 5.11 -1.61
C GLN A 29 15.64 5.87 -1.82
N PHE A 30 14.51 5.35 -1.31
CA PHE A 30 13.20 5.93 -1.56
C PHE A 30 12.37 6.04 -0.28
N TRP A 31 11.78 7.18 -0.10
CA TRP A 31 10.72 7.43 0.86
C TRP A 31 9.43 6.90 0.26
N GLY A 32 8.95 5.80 0.75
CA GLY A 32 7.62 5.32 0.44
C GLY A 32 6.60 6.18 1.14
N LEU A 33 6.36 7.37 0.60
CA LEU A 33 5.13 8.05 0.83
C LEU A 33 4.09 7.22 0.07
N SER A 34 3.19 6.57 0.80
CA SER A 34 1.95 6.10 0.18
C SER A 34 1.22 7.34 -0.27
N ALA A 35 1.39 7.68 -1.53
CA ALA A 35 0.98 8.95 -2.07
C ALA A 35 -0.51 9.14 -1.85
N VAL A 36 -0.86 10.31 -1.35
CA VAL A 36 -2.17 10.90 -1.60
C VAL A 36 -2.37 10.85 -3.11
N GLY A 37 -3.24 9.99 -3.59
CA GLY A 37 -3.59 9.95 -5.01
C GLY A 37 -4.19 11.28 -5.40
N PHE A 38 -3.64 11.91 -6.42
CA PHE A 38 -4.26 13.10 -7.01
C PHE A 38 -5.60 12.70 -7.65
N PRO A 39 -6.68 13.52 -7.53
CA PRO A 39 -7.86 13.34 -8.36
C PRO A 39 -7.42 13.46 -9.83
N PRO A 40 -7.50 12.48 -10.63
CA PRO A 40 -8.60 11.74 -11.21
C PRO A 40 -8.65 10.27 -10.82
N LEU A 41 -7.76 9.81 -9.97
CA LEU A 41 -7.66 8.42 -9.56
C LEU A 41 -8.11 8.25 -8.11
N MET A 42 -9.34 8.65 -7.79
CA MET A 42 -9.89 8.62 -6.42
C MET A 42 -9.82 7.25 -5.72
N HIS A 43 -9.53 6.19 -6.44
CA HIS A 43 -9.48 4.83 -5.89
C HIS A 43 -8.17 4.09 -6.19
N SER A 44 -7.22 4.74 -6.88
CA SER A 44 -5.87 4.18 -7.03
C SER A 44 -5.08 4.25 -5.71
N GLU A 45 -5.52 5.05 -4.75
CA GLU A 45 -4.90 5.17 -3.43
C GLU A 45 -4.84 3.82 -2.72
N THR A 46 -5.94 3.09 -2.69
CA THR A 46 -5.98 1.75 -2.10
C THR A 46 -4.95 0.83 -2.73
N MET A 47 -4.79 0.91 -4.04
CA MET A 47 -3.82 0.09 -4.77
C MET A 47 -2.39 0.51 -4.48
N LEU A 48 -2.09 1.81 -4.46
CA LEU A 48 -0.76 2.32 -4.12
C LEU A 48 -0.37 1.97 -2.69
N ILE A 49 -1.33 2.00 -1.76
CA ILE A 49 -1.14 1.57 -0.38
C ILE A 49 -0.76 0.10 -0.31
N LEU A 50 -1.54 -0.77 -0.96
CA LEU A 50 -1.27 -2.20 -1.01
C LEU A 50 0.08 -2.49 -1.65
N TYR A 51 0.36 -1.86 -2.79
CA TYR A 51 1.64 -2.01 -3.49
C TYR A 51 2.82 -1.49 -2.67
N SER A 52 2.66 -0.41 -1.90
CA SER A 52 3.73 0.09 -1.02
C SER A 52 4.08 -0.92 0.07
N ILE A 53 3.07 -1.54 0.71
CA ILE A 53 3.32 -2.58 1.70
C ILE A 53 3.91 -3.82 1.03
N ASP A 54 3.33 -4.30 -0.08
CA ASP A 54 3.82 -5.46 -0.79
C ASP A 54 5.25 -5.25 -1.30
N LEU A 55 5.56 -4.07 -1.84
CA LEU A 55 6.91 -3.70 -2.23
C LEU A 55 7.88 -3.71 -1.05
N SER A 56 7.43 -3.24 0.13
CA SER A 56 8.23 -3.29 1.36
C SER A 56 8.51 -4.71 1.84
N LEU A 57 7.60 -5.65 1.54
CA LEU A 57 7.77 -7.07 1.83
C LEU A 57 8.70 -7.77 0.83
N MET A 58 8.68 -7.33 -0.44
CA MET A 58 9.56 -7.85 -1.48
C MET A 58 11.00 -7.32 -1.32
N HIS A 59 11.15 -6.06 -0.88
CA HIS A 59 12.46 -5.43 -0.69
C HIS A 59 12.47 -4.64 0.62
N PRO A 60 12.76 -5.28 1.76
CA PRO A 60 12.55 -4.73 3.10
C PRO A 60 13.43 -3.51 3.44
N ARG A 61 14.41 -3.17 2.61
CA ARG A 61 15.27 -1.98 2.78
C ARG A 61 14.98 -0.87 1.77
N LEU A 62 14.03 -1.08 0.85
CA LEU A 62 13.68 -0.08 -0.16
C LEU A 62 12.97 1.12 0.47
N LEU A 63 12.05 0.85 1.38
CA LEU A 63 11.25 1.87 2.05
C LEU A 63 11.71 1.99 3.49
N PHE A 64 11.94 3.21 3.94
CA PHE A 64 12.29 3.50 5.33
C PHE A 64 11.04 3.69 6.19
N SER A 65 10.03 4.35 5.64
CA SER A 65 8.74 4.58 6.26
C SER A 65 7.61 4.52 5.23
N VAL A 66 6.41 4.15 5.66
CA VAL A 66 5.19 4.11 4.87
C VAL A 66 4.11 4.92 5.58
N ILE A 67 3.36 5.73 4.84
CA ILE A 67 2.19 6.45 5.35
C ILE A 67 0.96 5.91 4.65
N LEU A 68 -0.01 5.45 5.41
CA LEU A 68 -1.26 4.86 4.95
C LEU A 68 -2.41 5.81 5.26
N LEU A 69 -3.14 6.25 4.24
CA LEU A 69 -4.27 7.16 4.36
C LEU A 69 -5.57 6.38 4.18
N ASP A 70 -6.25 6.07 5.26
CA ASP A 70 -7.49 5.31 5.34
C ASP A 70 -7.50 4.02 4.47
N PRO A 71 -6.50 3.14 4.64
CA PRO A 71 -6.29 2.01 3.74
C PRO A 71 -7.42 0.98 3.84
N LEU A 72 -7.84 0.46 2.69
CA LEU A 72 -8.77 -0.67 2.61
C LEU A 72 -8.02 -2.00 2.82
N LEU A 73 -7.34 -2.13 3.95
CA LEU A 73 -6.63 -3.33 4.37
C LEU A 73 -7.50 -4.11 5.34
N GLN A 74 -8.18 -5.15 4.86
CA GLN A 74 -9.13 -5.92 5.66
C GLN A 74 -9.14 -7.40 5.25
N LEU A 75 -9.51 -8.27 6.19
CA LEU A 75 -9.60 -9.71 5.97
C LEU A 75 -10.86 -10.09 5.21
N SER A 76 -11.97 -9.45 5.56
CA SER A 76 -13.27 -9.77 5.01
C SER A 76 -13.56 -8.92 3.79
N PRO A 77 -14.14 -9.47 2.72
CA PRO A 77 -14.68 -8.67 1.63
C PRO A 77 -15.67 -7.65 2.18
N ASN A 78 -15.62 -6.42 1.70
CA ASN A 78 -16.61 -5.44 2.08
C ASN A 78 -17.87 -5.62 1.23
N GLU A 79 -18.86 -6.31 1.79
CA GLU A 79 -20.15 -6.59 1.14
C GLU A 79 -20.91 -5.32 0.77
N ASN A 80 -20.65 -4.21 1.46
CA ASN A 80 -21.29 -2.92 1.22
C ASN A 80 -20.73 -2.17 0.00
N PHE A 81 -19.64 -2.65 -0.62
CA PHE A 81 -19.11 -2.02 -1.82
C PHE A 81 -20.06 -2.09 -3.01
N VAL A 82 -20.85 -3.14 -3.08
CA VAL A 82 -21.79 -3.42 -4.19
C VAL A 82 -23.19 -3.59 -3.63
N GLY A 83 -23.79 -2.52 -3.18
CA GLY A 83 -25.17 -2.49 -2.70
C GLY A 83 -26.04 -1.59 -3.56
N THR A 84 -27.32 -1.89 -3.67
CA THR A 84 -28.27 -1.07 -4.44
C THR A 84 -29.15 -0.18 -3.58
N ASN A 85 -29.26 -0.48 -2.26
CA ASN A 85 -30.10 0.31 -1.35
C ASN A 85 -29.57 0.24 0.11
N PRO A 86 -28.82 1.22 0.60
CA PRO A 86 -28.26 2.36 -0.16
C PRO A 86 -27.25 1.91 -1.19
N PRO A 87 -26.99 2.70 -2.25
CA PRO A 87 -26.00 2.34 -3.25
C PRO A 87 -24.60 2.29 -2.64
N GLY A 88 -23.91 1.18 -2.85
CA GLY A 88 -22.52 1.03 -2.47
C GLY A 88 -21.60 1.96 -3.26
N MET A 89 -20.36 2.13 -2.80
CA MET A 89 -19.40 3.01 -3.44
C MET A 89 -19.18 2.68 -4.93
N VAL A 90 -19.09 1.40 -5.26
CA VAL A 90 -18.91 0.94 -6.64
C VAL A 90 -20.09 1.35 -7.53
N ASN A 91 -21.32 1.17 -7.01
CA ASN A 91 -22.53 1.58 -7.74
C ASN A 91 -22.57 3.09 -7.96
N ALA A 92 -22.25 3.85 -6.93
CA ALA A 92 -22.21 5.31 -7.00
C ALA A 92 -21.21 5.80 -8.07
N VAL A 93 -20.05 5.17 -8.17
CA VAL A 93 -19.02 5.50 -9.17
C VAL A 93 -19.44 5.03 -10.56
N ALA A 94 -19.90 3.78 -10.70
CA ALA A 94 -20.25 3.18 -11.99
C ALA A 94 -21.33 3.96 -12.74
N TYR A 95 -22.30 4.50 -12.00
CA TYR A 95 -23.46 5.17 -12.58
C TYR A 95 -23.45 6.69 -12.42
N ARG A 96 -22.37 7.28 -11.89
CA ARG A 96 -22.27 8.73 -11.79
C ARG A 96 -22.17 9.40 -13.15
N ARG A 97 -22.56 10.67 -13.18
CA ARG A 97 -22.34 11.52 -14.36
C ARG A 97 -20.85 11.71 -14.60
N ASP A 98 -20.40 11.64 -15.85
CA ASP A 98 -19.01 11.81 -16.26
C ASP A 98 -18.84 12.61 -17.57
N LEU A 99 -19.91 13.29 -18.01
CA LEU A 99 -19.92 14.14 -19.20
C LEU A 99 -20.59 15.48 -18.87
N TRP A 100 -19.93 16.59 -19.20
CA TRP A 100 -20.42 17.95 -18.98
C TRP A 100 -20.16 18.81 -20.22
N PRO A 101 -21.04 19.81 -20.50
CA PRO A 101 -20.89 20.69 -21.64
C PRO A 101 -19.73 21.68 -21.51
N SER A 102 -19.14 21.86 -20.32
CA SER A 102 -17.94 22.66 -20.09
C SER A 102 -17.32 22.36 -18.72
N ARG A 103 -16.08 22.83 -18.49
CA ARG A 103 -15.40 22.73 -17.19
C ARG A 103 -16.15 23.48 -16.08
N GLU A 104 -16.76 24.63 -16.41
CA GLU A 104 -17.57 25.40 -15.46
C GLU A 104 -18.85 24.64 -15.09
N ALA A 105 -19.46 23.93 -16.06
CA ALA A 105 -20.61 23.09 -15.78
C ALA A 105 -20.25 21.89 -14.90
N ALA A 106 -19.08 21.30 -15.10
CA ALA A 106 -18.55 20.26 -14.25
C ALA A 106 -18.28 20.80 -12.83
N ALA A 107 -17.61 21.95 -12.70
CA ALA A 107 -17.34 22.61 -11.41
C ALA A 107 -18.63 22.89 -10.62
N ARG A 108 -19.66 23.42 -11.29
CA ARG A 108 -20.99 23.62 -10.65
C ARG A 108 -21.65 22.31 -10.24
N SER A 109 -21.42 21.23 -11.00
CA SER A 109 -21.92 19.89 -10.65
C SER A 109 -21.21 19.34 -9.41
N PHE A 110 -19.88 19.48 -9.34
CA PHE A 110 -19.10 19.07 -8.17
C PHE A 110 -19.49 19.84 -6.92
N ALA A 111 -19.62 21.17 -6.99
CA ALA A 111 -20.03 22.01 -5.86
C ALA A 111 -21.40 21.64 -5.27
N LYS A 112 -22.29 21.00 -6.06
CA LYS A 112 -23.59 20.51 -5.60
C LYS A 112 -23.55 19.12 -4.98
N SER A 113 -22.46 18.38 -5.18
CA SER A 113 -22.29 17.04 -4.62
C SER A 113 -21.83 17.14 -3.17
N PRO A 114 -22.52 16.52 -2.19
CA PRO A 114 -22.11 16.58 -0.79
C PRO A 114 -20.66 16.11 -0.57
N MET A 115 -20.20 15.11 -1.33
CA MET A 115 -18.84 14.58 -1.27
C MET A 115 -17.81 15.64 -1.69
N PHE A 116 -17.98 16.26 -2.86
CA PHE A 116 -17.04 17.29 -3.34
C PHE A 116 -17.16 18.61 -2.58
N ALA A 117 -18.35 18.94 -2.06
CA ALA A 117 -18.58 20.14 -1.27
C ALA A 117 -17.83 20.12 0.08
N SER A 118 -17.48 18.96 0.59
CA SER A 118 -16.66 18.83 1.80
C SER A 118 -15.16 19.01 1.56
N TRP A 119 -14.71 19.00 0.30
CA TRP A 119 -13.30 19.10 -0.02
C TRP A 119 -12.75 20.52 0.17
N ASP A 120 -11.47 20.61 0.50
CA ASP A 120 -10.73 21.86 0.47
C ASP A 120 -10.82 22.49 -0.92
N GLN A 121 -11.09 23.80 -0.96
CA GLN A 121 -11.28 24.53 -2.22
C GLN A 121 -10.11 24.36 -3.20
N ARG A 122 -8.88 24.31 -2.68
CA ARG A 122 -7.67 24.11 -3.48
C ARG A 122 -7.66 22.74 -4.17
N VAL A 123 -8.18 21.70 -3.51
CA VAL A 123 -8.29 20.35 -4.07
C VAL A 123 -9.35 20.32 -5.15
N LEU A 124 -10.51 20.96 -4.90
CA LEU A 124 -11.57 21.05 -5.89
C LEU A 124 -11.14 21.80 -7.15
N GLU A 125 -10.39 22.89 -7.01
CA GLU A 125 -9.80 23.61 -8.14
C GLU A 125 -8.84 22.74 -8.95
N ARG A 126 -8.00 21.92 -8.28
CA ARG A 126 -7.12 20.96 -8.95
C ARG A 126 -7.91 19.86 -9.67
N MET A 127 -9.00 19.39 -9.07
CA MET A 127 -9.90 18.44 -9.71
C MET A 127 -10.50 19.00 -11.00
N VAL A 128 -10.98 20.25 -10.99
CA VAL A 128 -11.52 20.91 -12.19
C VAL A 128 -10.45 21.13 -13.25
N THR A 129 -9.21 21.46 -12.84
CA THR A 129 -8.12 21.76 -13.77
C THR A 129 -7.54 20.51 -14.41
N TYR A 130 -7.25 19.48 -13.60
CA TYR A 130 -6.49 18.29 -14.04
C TYR A 130 -7.31 17.01 -14.07
N GLY A 131 -8.40 16.93 -13.33
CA GLY A 131 -9.28 15.77 -13.28
C GLY A 131 -10.24 15.67 -14.46
N LEU A 132 -10.30 16.72 -15.29
CA LEU A 132 -11.12 16.78 -16.49
C LEU A 132 -10.25 16.88 -17.75
N ARG A 133 -10.72 16.32 -18.85
CA ARG A 133 -10.13 16.43 -20.18
C ARG A 133 -11.18 16.77 -21.21
N ASP A 134 -10.75 17.46 -22.26
CA ASP A 134 -11.62 17.87 -23.35
C ASP A 134 -11.96 16.69 -24.26
N LEU A 135 -13.09 16.77 -24.94
CA LEU A 135 -13.47 15.83 -25.98
C LEU A 135 -12.80 16.20 -27.33
N PRO A 136 -12.63 15.23 -28.28
CA PRO A 136 -13.10 13.84 -28.23
C PRO A 136 -12.20 12.91 -27.43
N THR A 137 -12.74 11.79 -26.97
CA THR A 137 -11.99 10.69 -26.34
C THR A 137 -12.42 9.36 -26.93
N ALA A 138 -11.67 8.28 -26.69
CA ALA A 138 -12.05 6.95 -27.16
C ALA A 138 -13.42 6.49 -26.62
N LEU A 139 -13.82 6.95 -25.43
CA LEU A 139 -15.13 6.65 -24.84
C LEU A 139 -16.24 7.55 -25.42
N TYR A 140 -15.90 8.77 -25.81
CA TYR A 140 -16.78 9.77 -26.37
C TYR A 140 -16.17 10.34 -27.66
N PRO A 141 -16.23 9.58 -28.78
CA PRO A 141 -15.58 9.96 -30.04
C PRO A 141 -16.29 11.09 -30.78
N ASP A 142 -17.62 11.22 -30.57
CA ASP A 142 -18.42 12.23 -31.25
C ASP A 142 -18.42 13.55 -30.46
N THR A 143 -18.01 14.62 -31.13
CA THR A 143 -18.05 15.98 -30.60
C THR A 143 -19.38 16.70 -30.92
N SER A 144 -20.26 16.08 -31.71
CA SER A 144 -21.54 16.64 -32.07
C SER A 144 -22.52 16.63 -30.87
N SER A 145 -22.39 17.59 -29.97
CA SER A 145 -23.50 17.88 -29.09
C SER A 145 -24.59 18.59 -29.88
N GLU A 146 -25.83 18.12 -29.79
CA GLU A 146 -27.02 18.75 -30.39
C GLU A 146 -27.21 20.24 -30.06
N ASN A 147 -26.37 20.82 -29.20
CA ASN A 147 -26.41 22.19 -28.68
C ASN A 147 -25.20 23.08 -29.08
N GLY A 148 -24.51 22.81 -30.15
CA GLY A 148 -23.74 23.79 -30.92
C GLY A 148 -22.36 24.24 -30.40
N ASN A 149 -21.87 23.78 -29.24
CA ASN A 149 -20.51 24.09 -28.72
C ASN A 149 -19.73 22.80 -28.40
N ALA A 150 -19.37 22.07 -29.43
CA ALA A 150 -18.61 20.81 -29.32
C ALA A 150 -17.22 21.01 -28.67
N ASP A 151 -16.60 22.17 -28.90
CA ASP A 151 -15.20 22.42 -28.49
C ASP A 151 -14.96 22.61 -27.00
N SER A 152 -16.02 22.68 -26.17
CA SER A 152 -15.87 22.93 -24.72
C SER A 152 -16.31 21.76 -23.82
N SER A 153 -16.85 20.69 -24.40
CA SER A 153 -17.34 19.55 -23.61
C SER A 153 -16.19 18.78 -22.97
N VAL A 154 -16.40 18.34 -21.73
CA VAL A 154 -15.37 17.67 -20.93
C VAL A 154 -15.88 16.37 -20.31
N THR A 155 -14.94 15.45 -20.10
CA THR A 155 -15.15 14.23 -19.33
C THR A 155 -14.04 14.04 -18.29
N LEU A 156 -14.17 13.02 -17.46
CA LEU A 156 -13.12 12.68 -16.49
C LEU A 156 -11.84 12.20 -17.20
N THR A 157 -10.68 12.62 -16.69
CA THR A 157 -9.37 12.15 -17.17
C THR A 157 -9.22 10.65 -16.96
N SER A 158 -9.57 10.14 -15.78
CA SER A 158 -9.77 8.71 -15.53
C SER A 158 -11.26 8.40 -15.63
N THR A 159 -11.61 7.42 -16.45
CA THR A 159 -13.01 7.06 -16.64
C THR A 159 -13.58 6.43 -15.37
N LYS A 160 -14.89 6.58 -15.15
CA LYS A 160 -15.58 5.88 -14.05
C LYS A 160 -15.40 4.37 -14.09
N HIS A 161 -15.21 3.79 -15.29
CA HIS A 161 -14.94 2.36 -15.47
C HIS A 161 -13.55 1.98 -14.93
N GLN A 162 -12.53 2.79 -15.23
CA GLN A 162 -11.19 2.59 -14.68
C GLN A 162 -11.19 2.69 -13.15
N GLU A 163 -11.93 3.64 -12.58
CA GLU A 163 -12.08 3.75 -11.13
C GLU A 163 -12.74 2.50 -10.53
N VAL A 164 -13.83 2.00 -11.13
CA VAL A 164 -14.45 0.75 -10.67
C VAL A 164 -13.47 -0.41 -10.70
N TRP A 165 -12.65 -0.53 -11.73
CA TRP A 165 -11.65 -1.60 -11.82
C TRP A 165 -10.54 -1.51 -10.76
N THR A 166 -10.29 -0.33 -10.20
CA THR A 166 -9.38 -0.22 -9.06
C THR A 166 -9.99 -0.71 -7.75
N MET A 167 -11.32 -0.61 -7.60
CA MET A 167 -12.02 -1.03 -6.39
C MET A 167 -12.29 -2.53 -6.33
N ILE A 168 -12.70 -3.09 -7.47
CA ILE A 168 -13.17 -4.47 -7.57
C ILE A 168 -12.66 -5.12 -8.86
N ARG A 169 -12.63 -6.44 -8.84
CA ARG A 169 -12.27 -7.26 -9.99
C ARG A 169 -13.38 -8.31 -10.20
N PRO A 170 -13.89 -8.51 -11.43
CA PRO A 170 -14.82 -9.61 -11.68
C PRO A 170 -14.08 -10.94 -11.52
N ASN A 171 -14.67 -11.86 -10.77
CA ASN A 171 -14.11 -13.19 -10.51
C ASN A 171 -14.94 -14.31 -11.17
N TYR A 172 -15.65 -13.97 -12.23
CA TYR A 172 -16.47 -14.90 -13.00
C TYR A 172 -16.20 -14.78 -14.50
N SER A 173 -16.20 -15.91 -15.18
CA SER A 173 -16.09 -15.96 -16.65
C SER A 173 -17.41 -16.34 -17.32
N SER A 174 -18.26 -17.10 -16.65
CA SER A 174 -19.49 -17.64 -17.23
C SER A 174 -20.57 -17.86 -16.16
N ARG A 175 -21.76 -18.20 -16.66
CA ARG A 175 -22.84 -18.72 -15.82
C ARG A 175 -23.10 -20.17 -16.21
N ASP A 176 -23.43 -21.02 -15.22
CA ASP A 176 -23.88 -22.38 -15.48
C ASP A 176 -25.33 -22.39 -16.02
N ALA A 177 -25.82 -23.57 -16.34
CA ALA A 177 -27.17 -23.77 -16.85
C ALA A 177 -28.29 -23.30 -15.89
N SER A 178 -27.98 -23.17 -14.58
CA SER A 178 -28.87 -22.63 -13.55
C SER A 178 -28.76 -21.12 -13.38
N GLY A 179 -27.89 -20.45 -14.15
CA GLY A 179 -27.60 -19.01 -14.06
C GLY A 179 -26.66 -18.65 -12.93
N ARG A 180 -26.06 -19.59 -12.20
CA ARG A 180 -25.08 -19.33 -11.15
C ARG A 180 -23.76 -18.93 -11.76
N ILE A 181 -23.14 -17.93 -11.14
CA ILE A 181 -21.81 -17.46 -11.52
C ILE A 181 -20.79 -18.56 -11.26
N GLN A 182 -19.99 -18.87 -12.30
CA GLN A 182 -18.86 -19.78 -12.20
C GLN A 182 -17.55 -19.02 -12.14
N ILE A 183 -16.75 -19.32 -11.12
CA ILE A 183 -15.44 -18.71 -10.93
C ILE A 183 -14.43 -19.45 -11.80
N ASP A 184 -13.76 -18.70 -12.66
CA ASP A 184 -12.64 -19.21 -13.44
C ASP A 184 -11.35 -19.18 -12.60
N ARG A 185 -11.02 -20.30 -11.98
CA ARG A 185 -9.81 -20.42 -11.18
C ARG A 185 -8.52 -20.48 -12.00
N SER A 186 -8.61 -20.66 -13.30
CA SER A 186 -7.41 -20.60 -14.16
C SER A 186 -6.90 -19.16 -14.30
N THR A 187 -7.81 -18.18 -14.25
CA THR A 187 -7.50 -16.75 -14.34
C THR A 187 -7.50 -16.05 -12.97
N HIS A 188 -8.03 -16.71 -11.94
CA HIS A 188 -8.17 -16.19 -10.57
C HIS A 188 -7.62 -17.19 -9.55
N ALA A 189 -6.40 -17.70 -9.78
CA ALA A 189 -5.75 -18.69 -8.93
C ALA A 189 -5.46 -18.17 -7.51
N ASP A 190 -5.33 -16.85 -7.36
CA ASP A 190 -5.11 -16.12 -6.11
C ASP A 190 -6.40 -15.86 -5.30
N LEU A 191 -7.55 -16.27 -5.83
CA LEU A 191 -8.84 -16.06 -5.15
C LEU A 191 -8.96 -16.93 -3.91
N ASP A 192 -9.26 -16.30 -2.77
CA ASP A 192 -9.57 -17.01 -1.53
C ASP A 192 -10.78 -17.93 -1.74
N PRO A 193 -10.69 -19.23 -1.42
CA PRO A 193 -11.83 -20.15 -1.51
C PRO A 193 -13.05 -19.69 -0.71
N LEU A 194 -12.85 -18.99 0.41
CA LEU A 194 -13.94 -18.47 1.23
C LEU A 194 -14.64 -17.27 0.59
N ALA A 195 -13.96 -16.55 -0.31
CA ALA A 195 -14.53 -15.46 -1.09
C ALA A 195 -15.19 -15.92 -2.40
N ALA A 196 -15.32 -17.23 -2.62
CA ALA A 196 -15.83 -17.82 -3.86
C ALA A 196 -17.26 -17.39 -4.23
N PHE A 197 -18.03 -16.95 -3.27
CA PHE A 197 -19.42 -16.50 -3.49
C PHE A 197 -19.53 -15.00 -3.80
N VAL A 198 -18.44 -14.24 -3.68
CA VAL A 198 -18.42 -12.81 -3.98
C VAL A 198 -18.14 -12.64 -5.47
N PRO A 199 -19.10 -12.17 -6.28
CA PRO A 199 -18.93 -12.06 -7.72
C PRO A 199 -17.90 -11.02 -8.13
N LEU A 200 -17.56 -10.11 -7.22
CA LEU A 200 -16.60 -9.03 -7.41
C LEU A 200 -15.65 -9.03 -6.22
N TYR A 201 -14.37 -9.30 -6.46
CA TYR A 201 -13.41 -9.54 -5.40
C TYR A 201 -12.01 -9.06 -5.78
N ARG A 202 -11.30 -8.54 -4.79
CA ARG A 202 -9.86 -8.27 -4.88
C ARG A 202 -9.13 -9.01 -3.79
N PRO A 203 -8.16 -9.88 -4.13
CA PRO A 203 -7.43 -10.68 -3.14
C PRO A 203 -6.36 -9.88 -2.39
N GLU A 204 -5.86 -8.78 -2.99
CA GLU A 204 -4.73 -8.03 -2.49
C GLU A 204 -4.93 -7.50 -1.06
N PRO A 205 -6.08 -6.89 -0.68
CA PRO A 205 -6.29 -6.38 0.68
C PRO A 205 -6.10 -7.47 1.73
N ARG A 206 -6.71 -8.63 1.55
CA ARG A 206 -6.59 -9.77 2.45
C ARG A 206 -5.17 -10.32 2.48
N SER A 207 -4.59 -10.55 1.30
CA SER A 207 -3.23 -11.08 1.15
C SER A 207 -2.19 -10.19 1.84
N THR A 208 -2.30 -8.87 1.68
CA THR A 208 -1.41 -7.89 2.31
C THR A 208 -1.65 -7.83 3.82
N PHE A 209 -2.93 -7.85 4.27
CA PHE A 209 -3.28 -7.84 5.68
C PHE A 209 -2.62 -9.00 6.45
N LEU A 210 -2.69 -10.21 5.92
CA LEU A 210 -2.10 -11.40 6.54
C LEU A 210 -0.58 -11.32 6.69
N ARG A 211 0.09 -10.44 5.95
CA ARG A 211 1.53 -10.25 5.98
C ARG A 211 1.99 -9.02 6.76
N LEU A 212 1.08 -8.24 7.34
CA LEU A 212 1.41 -7.01 8.07
C LEU A 212 2.43 -7.23 9.19
N ALA A 213 2.42 -8.39 9.84
CA ALA A 213 3.40 -8.72 10.88
C ALA A 213 4.86 -8.69 10.39
N ALA A 214 5.11 -8.97 9.11
CA ALA A 214 6.44 -8.98 8.52
C ALA A 214 6.91 -7.60 8.00
N VAL A 215 6.08 -6.56 8.09
CA VAL A 215 6.41 -5.21 7.59
C VAL A 215 7.58 -4.63 8.37
N ARG A 216 8.64 -4.27 7.64
CA ARG A 216 9.89 -3.78 8.23
C ARG A 216 10.02 -2.26 8.30
N PRO A 217 9.58 -1.47 7.31
CA PRO A 217 9.54 -0.02 7.45
C PRO A 217 8.62 0.39 8.60
N SER A 218 8.85 1.56 9.18
CA SER A 218 7.89 2.17 10.09
C SER A 218 6.61 2.58 9.35
N VAL A 219 5.47 2.57 10.04
CA VAL A 219 4.18 2.83 9.40
C VAL A 219 3.37 3.84 10.19
N LEU A 220 2.96 4.92 9.52
CA LEU A 220 1.93 5.84 10.02
C LEU A 220 0.58 5.47 9.40
N TRP A 221 -0.41 5.21 10.24
CA TRP A 221 -1.80 4.99 9.86
C TRP A 221 -2.61 6.24 10.15
N LEU A 222 -3.13 6.90 9.13
CA LEU A 222 -4.08 8.01 9.25
C LEU A 222 -5.46 7.49 8.89
N MET A 223 -6.42 7.60 9.81
CA MET A 223 -7.74 6.97 9.70
C MET A 223 -8.86 8.00 9.77
N GLY A 224 -9.89 7.81 8.96
CA GLY A 224 -11.16 8.50 9.09
C GLY A 224 -12.07 7.77 10.09
N GLY A 225 -12.39 8.41 11.22
CA GLY A 225 -13.22 7.80 12.26
C GLY A 225 -14.69 7.55 11.86
N ALA A 226 -15.17 8.26 10.82
CA ALA A 226 -16.47 8.07 10.18
C ALA A 226 -16.35 7.40 8.79
N SER A 227 -15.23 6.79 8.49
CA SER A 227 -15.03 6.06 7.25
C SER A 227 -15.87 4.79 7.19
N ASN A 228 -16.19 4.35 5.97
CA ASN A 228 -16.91 3.10 5.72
C ASN A 228 -15.99 1.85 5.80
N VAL A 229 -14.72 2.02 6.17
CA VAL A 229 -13.80 0.90 6.38
C VAL A 229 -14.13 0.16 7.68
N ARG A 230 -13.75 -1.09 7.78
CA ARG A 230 -13.91 -1.89 9.00
C ARG A 230 -12.82 -1.54 10.01
N LEU A 231 -13.04 -0.45 10.76
CA LEU A 231 -12.07 0.09 11.72
C LEU A 231 -11.63 -0.93 12.78
N ASP A 232 -12.50 -1.85 13.19
CA ASP A 232 -12.20 -2.94 14.10
C ASP A 232 -11.13 -3.88 13.53
N GLU A 233 -11.32 -4.37 12.31
CA GLU A 233 -10.33 -5.20 11.62
C GLU A 233 -9.02 -4.44 11.37
N ILE A 234 -9.11 -3.19 10.93
CA ILE A 234 -7.92 -2.37 10.66
C ILE A 234 -7.09 -2.16 11.92
N ARG A 235 -7.72 -1.92 13.07
CA ARG A 235 -7.02 -1.79 14.34
C ARG A 235 -6.30 -3.06 14.76
N GLU A 236 -6.86 -4.23 14.48
CA GLU A 236 -6.12 -5.48 14.66
C GLU A 236 -4.91 -5.55 13.70
N GLY A 237 -5.07 -5.10 12.47
CA GLY A 237 -3.97 -4.96 11.51
C GLY A 237 -2.86 -4.03 12.01
N ILE A 238 -3.22 -2.86 12.57
CA ILE A 238 -2.28 -1.91 13.16
C ILE A 238 -1.48 -2.56 14.31
N LYS A 239 -2.15 -3.27 15.21
CA LYS A 239 -1.53 -3.95 16.35
C LYS A 239 -0.48 -4.98 15.93
N VAL A 240 -0.75 -5.71 14.84
CA VAL A 240 0.16 -6.77 14.38
C VAL A 240 1.22 -6.25 13.40
N THR A 241 1.08 -5.04 12.87
CA THR A 241 2.03 -4.48 11.90
C THR A 241 3.43 -4.45 12.48
N GLY A 242 4.37 -5.11 11.79
CA GLY A 242 5.79 -5.12 12.16
C GLY A 242 6.17 -5.96 13.39
N THR A 243 5.25 -6.75 13.96
CA THR A 243 5.51 -7.52 15.18
C THR A 243 6.13 -8.90 14.94
N GLY A 244 6.16 -9.35 13.70
CA GLY A 244 6.72 -10.64 13.32
C GLY A 244 8.25 -10.64 13.21
N VAL A 245 8.81 -11.81 12.95
CA VAL A 245 10.25 -11.98 12.73
C VAL A 245 10.70 -11.15 11.53
N GLY A 246 11.70 -10.30 11.73
CA GLY A 246 12.20 -9.36 10.71
C GLY A 246 11.32 -8.13 10.48
N GLY A 247 10.25 -7.96 11.23
CA GLY A 247 9.43 -6.76 11.23
C GLY A 247 10.07 -5.56 11.93
N SER A 248 9.35 -4.44 11.98
CA SER A 248 9.85 -3.18 12.53
C SER A 248 9.89 -3.11 14.07
N GLY A 249 9.24 -4.02 14.76
CA GLY A 249 8.98 -3.96 16.20
C GLY A 249 7.61 -3.38 16.57
N GLY A 250 6.87 -2.88 15.58
CA GLY A 250 5.48 -2.45 15.73
C GLY A 250 5.28 -1.22 16.61
N VAL A 251 4.10 -1.15 17.22
CA VAL A 251 3.72 -0.06 18.13
C VAL A 251 4.63 0.01 19.37
N ALA A 252 5.05 -1.16 19.87
CA ALA A 252 5.88 -1.24 21.08
C ALA A 252 7.23 -0.52 20.94
N ASP A 253 7.82 -0.57 19.74
CA ASP A 253 9.09 0.08 19.43
C ASP A 253 8.91 1.48 18.78
N GLY A 254 7.68 2.02 18.83
CA GLY A 254 7.37 3.32 18.24
C GLY A 254 7.48 3.35 16.71
N ARG A 255 7.46 2.17 16.08
CA ARG A 255 7.59 2.03 14.63
C ARG A 255 6.25 2.04 13.90
N VAL A 256 5.17 1.99 14.62
CA VAL A 256 3.81 2.07 14.10
C VAL A 256 3.02 3.06 14.94
N LYS A 257 2.35 4.01 14.26
CA LYS A 257 1.50 5.03 14.90
C LYS A 257 0.16 5.08 14.18
N GLU A 258 -0.93 5.17 14.94
CA GLU A 258 -2.27 5.51 14.45
C GLU A 258 -2.64 6.94 14.82
N VAL A 259 -3.24 7.67 13.87
CA VAL A 259 -3.94 8.93 14.11
C VAL A 259 -5.31 8.83 13.47
N THR A 260 -6.37 9.04 14.25
CA THR A 260 -7.75 8.95 13.78
C THR A 260 -8.44 10.31 13.84
N PHE A 261 -8.93 10.79 12.70
CA PHE A 261 -9.76 11.99 12.58
C PHE A 261 -11.23 11.63 12.82
N ALA A 262 -11.68 11.72 14.05
CA ALA A 262 -12.92 11.10 14.55
C ALA A 262 -14.19 11.42 13.75
N LYS A 263 -14.31 12.66 13.21
CA LYS A 263 -15.50 13.13 12.49
C LYS A 263 -15.33 13.11 10.96
N ARG A 264 -14.26 12.54 10.44
CA ARG A 264 -13.93 12.54 9.01
C ARG A 264 -14.14 11.16 8.40
N GLY A 265 -14.62 11.18 7.15
CA GLY A 265 -14.79 9.98 6.33
C GLY A 265 -13.51 9.60 5.58
N HIS A 266 -13.66 8.68 4.62
CA HIS A 266 -12.57 8.19 3.79
C HIS A 266 -11.79 9.28 3.04
N PHE A 267 -12.44 10.34 2.66
CA PHE A 267 -11.85 11.44 1.88
C PHE A 267 -11.21 12.55 2.73
N PHE A 268 -10.97 12.32 4.02
CA PHE A 268 -10.36 13.33 4.89
C PHE A 268 -9.07 13.96 4.33
N PRO A 269 -8.21 13.28 3.55
CA PRO A 269 -7.04 13.93 3.00
C PRO A 269 -7.36 15.08 2.05
N PHE A 270 -8.54 15.04 1.42
CA PHE A 270 -9.04 16.12 0.56
C PHE A 270 -9.82 17.19 1.32
N GLU A 271 -10.36 16.86 2.49
CA GLU A 271 -11.18 17.73 3.32
C GLU A 271 -10.34 18.59 4.28
N ILE A 272 -9.34 17.97 4.92
CA ILE A 272 -8.49 18.58 5.96
C ILE A 272 -7.01 18.49 5.57
N VAL A 273 -6.68 19.02 4.39
CA VAL A 273 -5.35 18.95 3.79
C VAL A 273 -4.24 19.39 4.76
N GLY A 274 -4.48 20.51 5.48
CA GLY A 274 -3.49 21.06 6.41
C GLY A 274 -3.20 20.14 7.58
N GLU A 275 -4.23 19.61 8.24
CA GLU A 275 -4.09 18.70 9.37
C GLU A 275 -3.43 17.37 8.94
N THR A 276 -3.86 16.82 7.79
CA THR A 276 -3.27 15.62 7.22
C THR A 276 -1.78 15.82 6.92
N ALA A 277 -1.43 16.93 6.27
CA ALA A 277 -0.05 17.26 5.95
C ALA A 277 0.80 17.46 7.20
N GLN A 278 0.25 18.06 8.25
CA GLN A 278 0.92 18.26 9.52
C GLN A 278 1.28 16.94 10.18
N GLU A 279 0.35 15.98 10.29
CA GLU A 279 0.64 14.66 10.86
C GLU A 279 1.68 13.90 10.04
N CYS A 280 1.59 13.96 8.71
CA CYS A 280 2.62 13.40 7.83
C CYS A 280 4.00 14.04 8.07
N ALA A 281 4.07 15.37 8.17
CA ALA A 281 5.33 16.10 8.37
C ALA A 281 5.96 15.80 9.72
N LEU A 282 5.16 15.74 10.80
CA LEU A 282 5.64 15.37 12.14
C LEU A 282 6.22 13.95 12.15
N TRP A 283 5.51 13.02 11.55
CA TRP A 283 5.99 11.63 11.42
C TRP A 283 7.28 11.55 10.63
N LEU A 284 7.30 12.13 9.43
CA LEU A 284 8.49 12.12 8.57
C LEU A 284 9.67 12.81 9.22
N GLY A 285 9.46 13.89 9.96
CA GLY A 285 10.52 14.58 10.70
C GLY A 285 11.18 13.67 11.74
N ALA A 286 10.38 12.94 12.52
CA ALA A 286 10.87 11.99 13.52
C ALA A 286 11.60 10.80 12.85
N GLU A 287 11.03 10.25 11.79
CA GLU A 287 11.63 9.14 11.05
C GLU A 287 12.92 9.53 10.34
N MET A 288 13.01 10.76 9.79
CA MET A 288 14.24 11.29 9.21
C MET A 288 15.35 11.44 10.26
N ALA A 289 15.01 11.95 11.45
CA ALA A 289 15.98 12.09 12.53
C ALA A 289 16.55 10.72 12.93
N ARG A 290 15.68 9.73 13.06
CA ARG A 290 16.07 8.35 13.35
C ARG A 290 16.94 7.76 12.25
N PHE A 291 16.55 7.89 10.98
CA PHE A 291 17.33 7.40 9.84
C PHE A 291 18.73 8.00 9.81
N ARG A 292 18.85 9.32 10.02
CA ARG A 292 20.16 9.97 10.05
C ARG A 292 21.04 9.47 11.20
N GLY A 293 20.45 9.18 12.35
CA GLY A 293 21.16 8.58 13.47
C GLY A 293 21.69 7.18 13.14
N GLU A 294 20.83 6.32 12.61
CA GLU A 294 21.18 4.95 12.21
C GLU A 294 22.25 4.94 11.08
N GLU A 295 22.14 5.85 10.11
CA GLU A 295 23.12 5.99 9.02
C GLU A 295 24.48 6.46 9.54
N GLU A 296 24.49 7.40 10.49
CA GLU A 296 25.72 7.90 11.10
C GLU A 296 26.42 6.81 11.94
N GLU A 297 25.66 6.06 12.73
CA GLU A 297 26.21 4.92 13.50
C GLU A 297 26.76 3.84 12.58
N TRP A 298 26.02 3.49 11.52
CA TRP A 298 26.47 2.54 10.51
C TRP A 298 27.76 3.03 9.82
N ARG A 299 27.83 4.30 9.45
CA ARG A 299 29.00 4.89 8.82
C ARG A 299 30.22 4.85 9.72
N LYS A 300 30.07 5.20 11.00
CA LYS A 300 31.15 5.11 12.00
C LYS A 300 31.64 3.68 12.16
N ALA A 301 30.73 2.74 12.32
CA ALA A 301 31.05 1.33 12.45
C ALA A 301 31.81 0.80 11.21
N ARG A 302 31.39 1.21 10.01
CA ARG A 302 32.03 0.78 8.77
C ARG A 302 33.45 1.38 8.60
N LEU A 303 33.60 2.66 8.89
CA LEU A 303 34.91 3.33 8.79
C LEU A 303 35.94 2.81 9.82
N SER A 304 35.49 2.25 10.93
CA SER A 304 36.36 1.65 11.96
C SER A 304 36.80 0.23 11.65
N ARG A 305 36.23 -0.42 10.63
CA ARG A 305 36.54 -1.81 10.27
C ARG A 305 37.59 -1.90 9.16
N PRO A 306 38.59 -2.79 9.29
CA PRO A 306 39.50 -3.10 8.20
C PRO A 306 38.72 -3.65 6.99
N ALA A 307 39.14 -3.30 5.78
CA ALA A 307 38.47 -3.77 4.58
C ALA A 307 38.49 -5.32 4.43
N VAL A 308 39.47 -5.98 5.04
CA VAL A 308 39.57 -7.43 5.04
C VAL A 308 38.42 -8.12 5.79
N ASP A 309 37.82 -7.44 6.78
CA ASP A 309 36.72 -8.01 7.57
C ASP A 309 35.45 -8.20 6.73
N ASP A 310 35.30 -7.44 5.64
CA ASP A 310 34.20 -7.59 4.71
C ASP A 310 34.35 -8.82 3.79
N LEU A 311 35.57 -9.38 3.72
CA LEU A 311 35.91 -10.51 2.88
C LEU A 311 36.07 -11.82 3.66
N MET A 312 36.03 -11.76 5.00
CA MET A 312 36.28 -12.91 5.87
C MET A 312 35.10 -13.14 6.83
N MET A 313 34.82 -14.39 7.10
CA MET A 313 33.96 -14.77 8.21
C MET A 313 34.61 -14.39 9.53
N ASP A 314 33.87 -13.74 10.41
CA ASP A 314 34.33 -13.44 11.78
C ASP A 314 34.42 -14.74 12.63
N GLU A 315 35.08 -14.64 13.78
CA GLU A 315 35.26 -15.78 14.68
C GLU A 315 33.93 -16.27 15.28
N ALA A 316 32.97 -15.38 15.50
CA ALA A 316 31.66 -15.77 15.99
C ALA A 316 30.93 -16.64 14.97
N PHE A 317 30.96 -16.26 13.67
CA PHE A 317 30.39 -17.05 12.59
C PHE A 317 31.10 -18.40 12.44
N LYS A 318 32.44 -18.46 12.48
CA LYS A 318 33.22 -19.71 12.41
C LYS A 318 32.86 -20.65 13.56
N ASN A 319 32.65 -20.10 14.78
CA ASN A 319 32.25 -20.88 15.95
C ASN A 319 30.87 -21.51 15.83
N VAL A 320 29.94 -20.86 15.11
CA VAL A 320 28.60 -21.40 14.83
C VAL A 320 28.67 -22.48 13.74
N VAL A 321 29.35 -22.19 12.64
CA VAL A 321 29.40 -23.08 11.47
C VAL A 321 30.23 -24.35 11.77
N LYS A 322 31.27 -24.28 12.56
CA LYS A 322 32.19 -25.38 12.93
C LYS A 322 32.70 -26.18 11.75
N PRO A 323 33.92 -26.68 11.73
CA PRO A 323 34.41 -27.56 10.68
C PRO A 323 33.62 -28.88 10.69
N PRO A 324 33.40 -29.50 9.51
CA PRO A 324 32.71 -30.78 9.43
C PRO A 324 33.47 -31.85 10.23
N THR A 325 32.76 -32.57 11.09
CA THR A 325 33.28 -33.67 11.94
C THR A 325 33.61 -34.92 11.17
N MET A 326 33.20 -35.03 9.91
CA MET A 326 33.54 -36.19 9.09
C MET A 326 34.99 -36.10 8.63
N ALA A 327 35.82 -37.04 9.09
CA ALA A 327 37.08 -37.31 8.45
C ALA A 327 36.83 -37.55 6.96
N ARG A 328 37.39 -36.73 6.09
CA ARG A 328 37.43 -37.02 4.65
C ARG A 328 38.23 -38.33 4.51
N THR A 329 37.55 -39.44 4.34
CA THR A 329 38.15 -40.64 3.76
C THR A 329 38.60 -40.25 2.37
N ARG A 330 39.88 -39.92 2.26
CA ARG A 330 40.55 -39.67 0.98
C ARG A 330 40.43 -40.95 0.20
N ALA A 331 39.62 -40.98 -0.86
CA ALA A 331 39.61 -42.10 -1.77
C ALA A 331 41.07 -42.43 -2.20
N PRO A 332 41.51 -43.67 -2.16
CA PRO A 332 42.85 -44.01 -2.58
C PRO A 332 43.07 -43.56 -4.03
N ARG A 333 44.17 -42.87 -4.29
CA ARG A 333 44.56 -42.50 -5.66
C ARG A 333 44.65 -43.77 -6.48
N PRO A 334 44.05 -43.84 -7.68
CA PRO A 334 44.30 -44.98 -8.55
C PRO A 334 45.78 -45.06 -8.83
N THR A 335 46.34 -46.19 -8.51
CA THR A 335 47.74 -46.60 -8.89
C THR A 335 47.78 -46.56 -10.41
N LYS A 336 48.68 -45.77 -10.98
CA LYS A 336 48.96 -45.79 -12.40
C LYS A 336 49.58 -47.18 -12.65
N LEU A 337 48.97 -48.00 -13.51
CA LEU A 337 49.54 -49.12 -14.19
C LEU A 337 50.41 -48.58 -15.31
#